data_1c4b0d9cfe893a01d8edd5e7e1395e4c
#
_entry.id   1c4b0d9cfe893a01d8edd5e7e1395e4c
#
_cell.length_a   1.000
_cell.length_b   1.000
_cell.length_c   1.000
_cell.angle_alpha   90.00
_cell.angle_beta   90.00
_cell.angle_gamma   90.00
#
_symmetry.space_group_name_H-M   'P 1'
#
loop_
_entity.id
_entity.type
_entity.pdbx_description
1 polymer ?
#
loop_
_entity_poly.entity_id
_entity_poly.type
_entity_poly.pdbx_seq_one_letter_code
_entity_poly.pdbx_strand_id
1 'polypeptide(L)'
;MNLQYIRELWANSQEGEGDVGRSAAVIFGVPTCVGNMSWQVKKWLGTNWNVQVGGKLGSAFSTDNSPNGGGAELAVPTPVNRMPFRGMRRHSSGAEFGRPFIHIGPAAVRDKIEEKEILYRPFGACVARKARQLFDGK
;
A
#
# COMPACT_ATOMS: atom_id res chain seq x y z
N MET A 1 5.75 8.06 -16.24
CA MET A 1 5.06 6.84 -15.78
C MET A 1 4.38 6.22 -16.99
N ASN A 2 4.75 5.00 -17.36
CA ASN A 2 4.23 4.36 -18.57
C ASN A 2 2.79 3.91 -18.29
N LEU A 3 1.82 4.49 -19.01
CA LEU A 3 0.40 4.12 -18.93
C LEU A 3 0.14 2.63 -19.21
N GLN A 4 1.07 1.99 -19.94
CA GLN A 4 1.02 0.57 -20.25
C GLN A 4 1.22 -0.29 -19.00
N TYR A 5 2.11 0.12 -18.08
CA TYR A 5 2.33 -0.58 -16.81
C TYR A 5 1.10 -0.55 -15.88
N ILE A 6 0.37 0.57 -15.88
CA ILE A 6 -0.91 0.67 -15.14
C ILE A 6 -2.01 -0.18 -15.79
N ARG A 7 -2.01 -0.30 -17.12
CA ARG A 7 -2.93 -1.17 -17.86
C ARG A 7 -2.69 -2.65 -17.57
N GLU A 8 -1.42 -3.06 -17.46
CA GLU A 8 -1.05 -4.45 -17.15
C GLU A 8 -1.42 -4.83 -15.72
N LEU A 9 -1.19 -3.94 -14.74
CA LEU A 9 -1.69 -4.10 -13.37
C LEU A 9 -3.22 -4.20 -13.31
N TRP A 10 -3.91 -3.54 -14.23
CA TRP A 10 -5.38 -3.57 -14.33
C TRP A 10 -5.90 -4.84 -15.02
N ALA A 11 -5.22 -5.32 -16.04
CA ALA A 11 -5.56 -6.56 -16.73
C ALA A 11 -5.35 -7.80 -15.84
N ASN A 12 -4.33 -7.79 -14.99
CA ASN A 12 -4.03 -8.84 -14.01
C ASN A 12 -4.87 -8.73 -12.73
N SER A 13 -5.71 -7.72 -12.56
CA SER A 13 -6.53 -7.56 -11.35
C SER A 13 -7.56 -8.68 -11.14
N GLN A 14 -7.97 -9.35 -12.20
CA GLN A 14 -8.90 -10.50 -12.14
C GLN A 14 -8.21 -11.75 -11.56
N GLU A 15 -6.94 -11.97 -11.89
CA GLU A 15 -6.15 -13.06 -11.30
C GLU A 15 -5.72 -12.75 -9.86
N GLY A 16 -5.46 -11.48 -9.55
CA GLY A 16 -5.09 -11.02 -8.20
C GLY A 16 -6.22 -11.09 -7.16
N GLU A 17 -7.49 -11.14 -7.57
CA GLU A 17 -8.62 -11.22 -6.64
C GLU A 17 -8.60 -12.50 -5.80
N GLY A 18 -8.26 -13.63 -6.41
CA GLY A 18 -8.13 -14.92 -5.72
C GLY A 18 -6.99 -14.93 -4.69
N ASP A 19 -5.86 -14.30 -5.02
CA ASP A 19 -4.68 -14.21 -4.15
C ASP A 19 -4.91 -13.26 -2.99
N VAL A 20 -5.56 -12.12 -3.22
CA VAL A 20 -6.01 -11.22 -2.15
C VAL A 20 -6.94 -11.94 -1.19
N GLY A 21 -7.87 -12.73 -1.68
CA GLY A 21 -8.79 -13.54 -0.87
C GLY A 21 -8.06 -14.48 0.10
N ARG A 22 -6.97 -15.11 -0.33
CA ARG A 22 -6.18 -16.07 0.46
C ARG A 22 -5.11 -15.43 1.35
N SER A 23 -4.76 -14.15 1.13
CA SER A 23 -3.69 -13.48 1.88
C SER A 23 -4.11 -13.11 3.30
N ALA A 24 -3.18 -13.12 4.25
CA ALA A 24 -3.35 -12.59 5.60
C ALA A 24 -3.22 -11.06 5.66
N ALA A 25 -2.44 -10.49 4.74
CA ALA A 25 -2.19 -9.05 4.65
C ALA A 25 -2.20 -8.55 3.21
N VAL A 26 -2.56 -7.28 3.02
CA VAL A 26 -2.56 -6.60 1.72
C VAL A 26 -1.82 -5.27 1.88
N ILE A 27 -0.88 -5.00 0.98
CA ILE A 27 -0.18 -3.72 0.90
C ILE A 27 -0.60 -3.01 -0.40
N PHE A 28 -1.17 -1.83 -0.26
CA PHE A 28 -1.58 -1.00 -1.40
C PHE A 28 -0.44 -0.09 -1.84
N GLY A 29 0.07 -0.29 -3.06
CA GLY A 29 0.99 0.64 -3.70
C GLY A 29 0.22 1.69 -4.50
N VAL A 30 0.44 2.97 -4.20
CA VAL A 30 -0.30 4.05 -4.84
C VAL A 30 0.63 5.08 -5.50
N PRO A 31 0.49 5.34 -6.81
CA PRO A 31 1.19 6.44 -7.43
C PRO A 31 0.55 7.76 -6.98
N THR A 32 1.38 8.75 -6.69
CA THR A 32 0.94 10.10 -6.36
C THR A 32 0.49 10.83 -7.62
N CYS A 33 -0.68 11.43 -7.58
CA CYS A 33 -1.24 12.27 -8.62
C CYS A 33 -1.86 13.52 -8.00
N VAL A 34 -1.31 14.69 -8.33
CA VAL A 34 -1.81 15.98 -7.83
C VAL A 34 -1.97 15.98 -6.30
N GLY A 35 -0.94 15.54 -5.57
CA GLY A 35 -0.94 15.49 -4.10
C GLY A 35 -1.85 14.42 -3.47
N ASN A 36 -2.35 13.45 -4.24
CA ASN A 36 -3.20 12.38 -3.74
C ASN A 36 -2.94 11.07 -4.51
N MET A 37 -3.65 9.98 -4.16
CA MET A 37 -3.64 8.77 -4.97
C MET A 37 -4.22 9.03 -6.36
N SER A 38 -3.81 8.23 -7.34
CA SER A 38 -4.38 8.30 -8.69
C SER A 38 -5.87 7.91 -8.69
N TRP A 39 -6.62 8.46 -9.65
CA TRP A 39 -8.05 8.18 -9.79
C TRP A 39 -8.35 6.69 -10.04
N GLN A 40 -7.44 5.97 -10.69
CA GLN A 40 -7.57 4.54 -10.96
C GLN A 40 -7.60 3.74 -9.64
N VAL A 41 -6.70 4.04 -8.71
CA VAL A 41 -6.70 3.43 -7.38
C VAL A 41 -7.97 3.79 -6.63
N LYS A 42 -8.40 5.05 -6.69
CA LYS A 42 -9.65 5.50 -6.06
C LYS A 42 -10.87 4.75 -6.62
N LYS A 43 -10.93 4.59 -7.93
CA LYS A 43 -11.99 3.83 -8.60
C LYS A 43 -11.99 2.37 -8.13
N TRP A 44 -10.83 1.71 -8.16
CA TRP A 44 -10.71 0.32 -7.72
C TRP A 44 -11.19 0.14 -6.27
N LEU A 45 -10.73 0.99 -5.36
CA LEU A 45 -11.16 0.98 -3.97
C LEU A 45 -12.68 1.22 -3.80
N GLY A 46 -13.30 1.93 -4.71
CA GLY A 46 -14.73 2.25 -4.69
C GLY A 46 -15.64 1.21 -5.35
N THR A 47 -15.13 0.40 -6.27
CA THR A 47 -15.95 -0.49 -7.11
C THR A 47 -15.76 -1.98 -6.84
N ASN A 48 -14.59 -2.42 -6.36
CA ASN A 48 -14.29 -3.83 -6.13
C ASN A 48 -14.75 -4.31 -4.75
N TRP A 49 -16.04 -4.30 -4.51
CA TRP A 49 -16.64 -4.74 -3.25
C TRP A 49 -16.67 -6.26 -3.07
N ASN A 50 -16.59 -7.03 -4.14
CA ASN A 50 -16.53 -8.48 -4.17
C ASN A 50 -15.21 -9.05 -3.64
N VAL A 51 -14.11 -8.26 -3.65
CA VAL A 51 -12.81 -8.70 -3.13
C VAL A 51 -12.87 -8.84 -1.61
N GLN A 52 -12.63 -10.04 -1.12
CA GLN A 52 -12.69 -10.38 0.31
C GLN A 52 -11.44 -9.88 1.05
N VAL A 53 -11.55 -8.72 1.71
CA VAL A 53 -10.46 -8.11 2.49
C VAL A 53 -10.79 -7.96 3.97
N GLY A 54 -12.01 -8.25 4.39
CA GLY A 54 -12.43 -8.16 5.79
C GLY A 54 -11.57 -9.01 6.71
N GLY A 55 -11.20 -8.48 7.85
CA GLY A 55 -10.37 -9.14 8.85
C GLY A 55 -8.87 -9.13 8.57
N LYS A 56 -8.43 -8.83 7.33
CA LYS A 56 -7.03 -8.82 6.92
C LYS A 56 -6.26 -7.62 7.47
N LEU A 57 -4.93 -7.76 7.55
CA LEU A 57 -4.05 -6.64 7.81
C LEU A 57 -3.86 -5.81 6.55
N GLY A 58 -3.93 -4.48 6.67
CA GLY A 58 -3.78 -3.55 5.57
C GLY A 58 -2.70 -2.51 5.81
N SER A 59 -1.89 -2.24 4.80
CA SER A 59 -0.87 -1.19 4.77
C SER A 59 -0.83 -0.53 3.40
N ALA A 60 -0.12 0.60 3.29
CA ALA A 60 0.06 1.25 2.01
C ALA A 60 1.43 1.93 1.90
N PHE A 61 1.88 2.12 0.67
CA PHE A 61 3.04 2.95 0.32
C PHE A 61 2.71 3.80 -0.91
N SER A 62 3.51 4.82 -1.15
CA SER A 62 3.36 5.66 -2.34
C SER A 62 4.66 5.84 -3.11
N THR A 63 4.50 6.21 -4.40
CA THR A 63 5.59 6.66 -5.27
C THR A 63 5.24 8.01 -5.87
N ASP A 64 6.23 8.87 -6.08
CA ASP A 64 6.09 10.19 -6.67
C ASP A 64 7.11 10.39 -7.78
N ASN A 65 6.82 11.31 -8.70
CA ASN A 65 7.74 11.73 -9.75
C ASN A 65 8.42 13.08 -9.45
N SER A 66 7.97 13.79 -8.43
CA SER A 66 8.52 15.08 -8.04
C SER A 66 9.75 14.91 -7.14
N PRO A 67 10.91 15.51 -7.48
CA PRO A 67 12.11 15.44 -6.63
C PRO A 67 11.92 16.13 -5.27
N ASN A 68 10.94 17.00 -5.15
CA ASN A 68 10.63 17.75 -3.94
C ASN A 68 9.55 17.12 -3.05
N GLY A 69 9.20 15.85 -3.29
CA GLY A 69 8.24 15.13 -2.46
C GLY A 69 6.77 15.23 -2.88
N GLY A 70 6.41 16.07 -3.85
CA GLY A 70 5.12 16.16 -4.59
C GLY A 70 3.81 15.75 -3.94
N GLY A 71 3.76 15.55 -2.62
CA GLY A 71 2.57 15.09 -1.90
C GLY A 71 2.47 13.56 -1.77
N ALA A 72 3.57 12.82 -1.94
CA ALA A 72 3.59 11.37 -1.77
C ALA A 72 3.05 10.92 -0.42
N GLU A 73 3.35 11.66 0.64
CA GLU A 73 2.83 11.40 1.99
C GLU A 73 1.31 11.57 2.07
N LEU A 74 0.73 12.43 1.25
CA LEU A 74 -0.73 12.67 1.21
C LEU A 74 -1.46 11.55 0.43
N ALA A 75 -0.77 10.85 -0.46
CA ALA A 75 -1.35 9.76 -1.23
C ALA A 75 -1.61 8.50 -0.37
N VAL A 76 -0.77 8.24 0.65
CA VAL A 76 -0.88 7.07 1.53
C VAL A 76 -2.09 7.10 2.46
N PRO A 77 -2.46 8.20 3.13
CA PRO A 77 -3.59 8.23 4.06
C PRO A 77 -4.92 7.81 3.45
N THR A 78 -5.15 8.11 2.18
CA THR A 78 -6.46 7.81 1.57
C THR A 78 -6.76 6.29 1.48
N PRO A 79 -5.89 5.42 0.94
CA PRO A 79 -6.11 3.98 1.00
C PRO A 79 -6.12 3.46 2.45
N VAL A 80 -5.25 3.98 3.31
CA VAL A 80 -5.20 3.57 4.72
C VAL A 80 -6.51 3.89 5.45
N ASN A 81 -7.11 5.05 5.21
CA ASN A 81 -8.40 5.42 5.80
C ASN A 81 -9.56 4.62 5.20
N ARG A 82 -9.42 4.09 3.98
CA ARG A 82 -10.43 3.22 3.37
C ARG A 82 -10.48 1.83 3.99
N MET A 83 -9.38 1.34 4.54
CA MET A 83 -9.27 -0.02 5.07
C MET A 83 -10.32 -0.36 6.13
N PRO A 84 -10.60 0.46 7.16
CA PRO A 84 -11.61 0.17 8.16
C PRO A 84 -13.03 0.02 7.59
N PHE A 85 -13.37 0.79 6.54
CA PHE A 85 -14.66 0.64 5.84
C PHE A 85 -14.84 -0.74 5.19
N ARG A 86 -13.72 -1.42 4.90
CA ARG A 86 -13.70 -2.77 4.35
C ARG A 86 -13.48 -3.84 5.42
N GLY A 87 -13.51 -3.45 6.71
CA GLY A 87 -13.29 -4.37 7.82
C GLY A 87 -11.83 -4.82 7.98
N MET A 88 -10.88 -4.12 7.35
CA MET A 88 -9.44 -4.40 7.49
C MET A 88 -8.86 -3.76 8.75
N ARG A 89 -7.81 -4.37 9.29
CA ARG A 89 -7.00 -3.80 10.37
C ARG A 89 -5.87 -2.99 9.74
N ARG A 90 -5.79 -1.69 10.07
CA ARG A 90 -4.68 -0.84 9.61
C ARG A 90 -3.39 -1.17 10.34
N HIS A 91 -2.29 -1.18 9.61
CA HIS A 91 -0.96 -1.31 10.19
C HIS A 91 0.02 -0.36 9.48
N SER A 92 0.82 0.29 10.29
CA SER A 92 2.00 1.03 9.86
C SER A 92 3.20 0.56 10.66
N SER A 93 4.41 0.83 10.17
CA SER A 93 5.61 0.56 10.97
C SER A 93 5.72 1.47 12.19
N GLY A 94 5.14 2.68 12.13
CA GLY A 94 5.17 3.63 13.22
C GLY A 94 6.59 4.10 13.59
N ALA A 95 6.66 4.95 14.60
CA ALA A 95 7.93 5.46 15.11
C ALA A 95 8.64 4.50 16.07
N GLU A 96 7.91 3.54 16.66
CA GLU A 96 8.43 2.63 17.68
C GLU A 96 9.25 1.46 17.14
N PHE A 97 9.19 1.19 15.83
CA PHE A 97 9.91 0.07 15.21
C PHE A 97 11.34 0.40 14.78
N GLY A 98 11.88 1.52 15.25
CA GLY A 98 13.26 1.92 14.99
C GLY A 98 13.45 2.77 13.74
N ARG A 99 14.69 2.90 13.29
CA ARG A 99 15.04 3.67 12.09
C ARG A 99 15.16 2.78 10.86
N PRO A 100 14.81 3.29 9.65
CA PRO A 100 14.22 4.60 9.39
C PRO A 100 12.78 4.68 9.90
N PHE A 101 12.36 5.84 10.39
CA PHE A 101 10.99 6.05 10.86
C PHE A 101 10.03 6.07 9.68
N ILE A 102 9.08 5.14 9.69
CA ILE A 102 8.02 5.04 8.68
C ILE A 102 6.69 5.23 9.42
N HIS A 103 6.13 6.44 9.34
CA HIS A 103 4.96 6.79 10.14
C HIS A 103 3.69 6.04 9.69
N ILE A 104 3.20 6.31 8.48
CA ILE A 104 1.98 5.68 7.94
C ILE A 104 2.37 4.62 6.91
N GLY A 105 3.26 4.97 6.01
CA GLY A 105 3.82 4.11 4.98
C GLY A 105 4.94 4.82 4.24
N PRO A 106 5.87 4.10 3.62
CA PRO A 106 6.99 4.71 2.92
C PRO A 106 6.52 5.42 1.66
N ALA A 107 7.20 6.51 1.34
CA ALA A 107 7.05 7.25 0.10
C ALA A 107 8.40 7.36 -0.62
N ALA A 108 8.44 7.11 -1.93
CA ALA A 108 9.64 7.22 -2.72
C ALA A 108 9.46 8.11 -3.93
N VAL A 109 10.49 8.87 -4.25
CA VAL A 109 10.61 9.61 -5.50
C VAL A 109 11.24 8.71 -6.56
N ARG A 110 10.77 8.80 -7.81
CA ARG A 110 11.12 7.95 -8.94
C ARG A 110 12.62 7.70 -9.12
N ASP A 111 13.41 8.78 -9.15
CA ASP A 111 14.86 8.70 -9.44
C ASP A 111 15.70 8.26 -8.22
N LYS A 112 15.04 7.94 -7.11
CA LYS A 112 15.66 7.56 -5.85
C LYS A 112 15.11 6.24 -5.30
N ILE A 113 14.59 5.37 -6.16
CA ILE A 113 13.98 4.10 -5.74
C ILE A 113 15.00 3.21 -5.03
N GLU A 114 16.22 3.10 -5.54
CA GLU A 114 17.28 2.30 -4.94
C GLU A 114 17.66 2.82 -3.55
N GLU A 115 17.78 4.16 -3.37
CA GLU A 115 18.01 4.77 -2.07
C GLU A 115 16.88 4.49 -1.07
N LYS A 116 15.69 4.20 -1.58
CA LYS A 116 14.49 3.95 -0.76
C LYS A 116 14.24 2.47 -0.45
N GLU A 117 15.06 1.58 -0.98
CA GLU A 117 14.99 0.15 -0.62
C GLU A 117 15.13 -0.05 0.90
N ILE A 118 15.94 0.80 1.54
CA ILE A 118 16.10 0.88 3.00
C ILE A 118 14.78 1.18 3.75
N LEU A 119 13.78 1.76 3.08
CA LEU A 119 12.46 2.01 3.65
C LEU A 119 11.49 0.86 3.37
N TYR A 120 11.47 0.37 2.14
CA TYR A 120 10.48 -0.60 1.68
C TYR A 120 10.71 -2.00 2.24
N ARG A 121 11.97 -2.46 2.33
CA ARG A 121 12.29 -3.78 2.89
C ARG A 121 11.89 -3.89 4.37
N PRO A 122 12.28 -2.98 5.27
CA PRO A 122 11.84 -3.03 6.66
C PRO A 122 10.33 -2.89 6.80
N PHE A 123 9.69 -2.06 5.98
CA PHE A 123 8.24 -1.90 5.98
C PHE A 123 7.52 -3.21 5.63
N GLY A 124 7.89 -3.85 4.52
CA GLY A 124 7.32 -5.14 4.13
C GLY A 124 7.56 -6.23 5.17
N ALA A 125 8.77 -6.30 5.73
CA ALA A 125 9.10 -7.24 6.81
C ALA A 125 8.27 -6.99 8.08
N CYS A 126 8.01 -5.73 8.43
CA CYS A 126 7.18 -5.36 9.57
C CYS A 126 5.72 -5.81 9.37
N VAL A 127 5.16 -5.55 8.17
CA VAL A 127 3.80 -6.00 7.82
C VAL A 127 3.70 -7.52 7.87
N ALA A 128 4.66 -8.24 7.28
CA ALA A 128 4.67 -9.70 7.28
C ALA A 128 4.78 -10.29 8.69
N ARG A 129 5.65 -9.74 9.54
CA ARG A 129 5.79 -10.13 10.94
C ARG A 129 4.49 -9.91 11.71
N LYS A 130 3.85 -8.76 11.50
CA LYS A 130 2.59 -8.45 12.17
C LYS A 130 1.45 -9.36 11.70
N ALA A 131 1.41 -9.69 10.41
CA ALA A 131 0.45 -10.65 9.88
C ALA A 131 0.62 -12.04 10.53
N ARG A 132 1.85 -12.55 10.63
CA ARG A 132 2.14 -13.80 11.34
C ARG A 132 1.67 -13.77 12.79
N GLN A 133 2.00 -12.71 13.55
CA GLN A 133 1.56 -12.57 14.94
C GLN A 133 0.04 -12.63 15.10
N LEU A 134 -0.71 -12.15 14.11
CA LEU A 134 -2.16 -12.07 14.19
C LEU A 134 -2.87 -13.33 13.68
N PHE A 135 -2.25 -14.11 12.79
CA PHE A 135 -2.93 -15.17 12.05
C PHE A 135 -2.28 -16.54 12.13
N ASP A 136 -0.95 -16.68 12.41
CA ASP A 136 -0.27 -17.98 12.52
C ASP A 136 -0.50 -18.66 13.88
N GLY A 137 -1.16 -18.02 14.82
CA GLY A 137 -1.44 -18.55 16.16
C GLY A 137 -2.88 -19.08 16.34
N LYS A 138 -3.57 -19.37 15.23
CA LYS A 138 -4.94 -19.90 15.28
C LYS A 138 -5.03 -21.28 14.67
#